data_79f64a1c6f71a9a574281fdd474f0afc
#
_entry.id   79f64a1c6f71a9a574281fdd474f0afc
#
_cell.length_a   1.000
_cell.length_b   1.000
_cell.length_c   1.000
_cell.angle_alpha   90.00
_cell.angle_beta   90.00
_cell.angle_gamma   90.00
#
_symmetry.space_group_name_H-M   'P 1'
#
loop_
_entity.id
_entity.type
_entity.pdbx_description
1 polymer ?
#
loop_
_entity_poly.entity_id
_entity_poly.type
_entity_poly.pdbx_seq_one_letter_code
_entity_poly.pdbx_strand_id
1 'polypeptide(L)'
;MNYKYISGEVLSLPEDTTWTDGMKLQDIYPNSSFVSGTKNPEGMKIHPVVKDSMVHIKYTYEERFAGGPGLVHGGILAAAIDDLMGYATVIHNHMCVTANLSVNYISPVPVEEEFELLAWVTKIDGKKVSTESIIKSDDKIHVEASALFLEILDNVQEIFKVDKNYP
;
A
#
# COMPACT_ATOMS: atom_id res chain seq x y z
N MET A 1 -17.32 -5.32 -8.91
CA MET A 1 -17.19 -4.57 -7.65
C MET A 1 -17.88 -3.24 -7.80
N ASN A 2 -18.61 -2.76 -6.79
CA ASN A 2 -19.24 -1.44 -6.84
C ASN A 2 -18.36 -0.44 -6.09
N TYR A 3 -17.44 0.20 -6.81
CA TYR A 3 -16.66 1.31 -6.27
C TYR A 3 -17.55 2.54 -6.11
N LYS A 4 -17.41 3.26 -4.98
CA LYS A 4 -18.23 4.42 -4.65
C LYS A 4 -17.45 5.73 -4.74
N TYR A 5 -16.18 5.71 -4.39
CA TYR A 5 -15.33 6.88 -4.26
C TYR A 5 -14.05 6.83 -5.10
N ILE A 6 -13.86 5.76 -5.87
CA ILE A 6 -12.71 5.52 -6.73
C ILE A 6 -13.17 5.06 -8.11
N SER A 7 -12.31 5.18 -9.12
CA SER A 7 -12.63 4.79 -10.50
C SER A 7 -12.60 3.29 -10.71
N GLY A 8 -11.68 2.62 -10.03
CA GLY A 8 -11.38 1.20 -10.22
C GLY A 8 -10.64 0.91 -11.53
N GLU A 9 -10.17 1.93 -12.25
CA GLU A 9 -9.37 1.77 -13.46
C GLU A 9 -7.94 1.39 -13.09
N VAL A 10 -7.45 0.29 -13.65
CA VAL A 10 -6.09 -0.23 -13.41
C VAL A 10 -5.22 0.07 -14.62
N LEU A 11 -4.15 0.84 -14.41
CA LEU A 11 -3.13 1.05 -15.44
C LEU A 11 -2.29 -0.24 -15.58
N SER A 12 -2.10 -0.70 -16.84
CA SER A 12 -1.25 -1.85 -17.11
C SER A 12 0.21 -1.54 -16.76
N LEU A 13 0.94 -2.57 -16.32
CA LEU A 13 2.38 -2.44 -16.07
C LEU A 13 3.12 -2.00 -17.35
N PRO A 14 4.17 -1.18 -17.23
CA PRO A 14 4.99 -0.78 -18.37
C PRO A 14 5.74 -2.00 -18.95
N GLU A 15 5.99 -1.99 -20.26
CA GLU A 15 6.64 -3.10 -20.98
C GLU A 15 8.08 -3.36 -20.49
N ASP A 16 8.75 -2.35 -19.98
CA ASP A 16 10.13 -2.41 -19.47
C ASP A 16 10.22 -2.71 -17.97
N THR A 17 9.10 -2.97 -17.29
CA THR A 17 9.14 -3.37 -15.89
C THR A 17 9.73 -4.77 -15.74
N THR A 18 10.47 -4.97 -14.64
CA THR A 18 10.95 -6.30 -14.24
C THR A 18 9.96 -7.05 -13.35
N TRP A 19 8.89 -6.40 -12.92
CA TRP A 19 7.89 -6.96 -12.02
C TRP A 19 6.89 -7.83 -12.78
N THR A 20 6.66 -9.04 -12.28
CA THR A 20 5.71 -10.00 -12.85
C THR A 20 4.83 -10.61 -11.77
N ASP A 21 3.69 -11.16 -12.16
CA ASP A 21 2.74 -11.80 -11.25
C ASP A 21 3.39 -12.86 -10.35
N GLY A 22 3.05 -12.80 -9.07
CA GLY A 22 3.57 -13.67 -8.02
C GLY A 22 4.89 -13.20 -7.39
N MET A 23 5.56 -12.19 -7.94
CA MET A 23 6.76 -11.63 -7.31
C MET A 23 6.42 -10.93 -5.99
N LYS A 24 7.21 -11.25 -4.95
CA LYS A 24 7.06 -10.62 -3.63
C LYS A 24 7.72 -9.25 -3.61
N LEU A 25 7.01 -8.29 -3.06
CA LEU A 25 7.48 -6.93 -2.82
C LEU A 25 8.02 -6.84 -1.39
N GLN A 26 9.21 -7.40 -1.20
CA GLN A 26 9.87 -7.46 0.10
C GLN A 26 11.22 -6.75 0.01
N ASP A 27 11.68 -6.16 1.13
CA ASP A 27 12.99 -5.48 1.24
C ASP A 27 13.18 -4.26 0.30
N ILE A 28 12.09 -3.70 -0.22
CA ILE A 28 12.09 -2.45 -1.00
C ILE A 28 12.21 -1.25 -0.07
N TYR A 29 11.44 -1.25 1.02
CA TYR A 29 11.49 -0.25 2.06
C TYR A 29 12.45 -0.64 3.19
N PRO A 30 12.89 0.32 4.05
CA PRO A 30 13.77 0.04 5.16
C PRO A 30 13.23 -1.05 6.08
N ASN A 31 14.13 -1.91 6.59
CA ASN A 31 13.76 -2.97 7.53
C ASN A 31 13.07 -2.48 8.81
N SER A 32 13.21 -1.20 9.15
CA SER A 32 12.55 -0.52 10.26
C SER A 32 11.18 0.06 9.93
N SER A 33 10.70 -0.04 8.66
CA SER A 33 9.37 0.45 8.29
C SER A 33 8.29 -0.07 9.24
N PHE A 34 7.35 0.80 9.61
CA PHE A 34 6.24 0.42 10.48
C PHE A 34 5.29 -0.58 9.81
N VAL A 35 5.04 -0.44 8.51
CA VAL A 35 4.12 -1.33 7.78
C VAL A 35 4.83 -2.58 7.28
N SER A 36 5.90 -2.43 6.50
CA SER A 36 6.53 -3.51 5.74
C SER A 36 7.89 -3.95 6.28
N GLY A 37 8.43 -3.26 7.29
CA GLY A 37 9.78 -3.54 7.82
C GLY A 37 9.91 -4.93 8.45
N THR A 38 10.84 -5.72 7.94
CA THR A 38 11.05 -7.11 8.39
C THR A 38 11.65 -7.20 9.79
N LYS A 39 12.42 -6.18 10.21
CA LYS A 39 13.11 -6.14 11.52
C LYS A 39 12.39 -5.29 12.57
N ASN A 40 11.34 -4.56 12.23
CA ASN A 40 10.58 -3.80 13.21
C ASN A 40 9.66 -4.75 14.02
N PRO A 41 9.91 -5.01 15.31
CA PRO A 41 9.11 -5.96 16.09
C PRO A 41 7.65 -5.51 16.23
N GLU A 42 7.39 -4.20 16.21
CA GLU A 42 6.06 -3.61 16.32
C GLU A 42 5.37 -3.39 14.97
N GLY A 43 6.08 -3.68 13.86
CA GLY A 43 5.59 -3.47 12.52
C GLY A 43 4.48 -4.42 12.11
N MET A 44 3.70 -4.02 11.13
CA MET A 44 2.56 -4.81 10.62
C MET A 44 3.00 -6.02 9.80
N LYS A 45 4.22 -6.04 9.24
CA LYS A 45 4.76 -7.14 8.41
C LYS A 45 3.94 -7.39 7.14
N ILE A 46 3.45 -6.35 6.52
CA ILE A 46 2.73 -6.43 5.24
C ILE A 46 3.75 -6.58 4.11
N HIS A 47 3.74 -7.74 3.44
CA HIS A 47 4.61 -8.05 2.30
C HIS A 47 3.76 -8.49 1.12
N PRO A 48 3.32 -7.56 0.26
CA PRO A 48 2.42 -7.87 -0.83
C PRO A 48 3.13 -8.57 -1.99
N VAL A 49 2.33 -9.06 -2.93
CA VAL A 49 2.78 -9.63 -4.20
C VAL A 49 2.22 -8.84 -5.37
N VAL A 50 2.86 -8.93 -6.51
CA VAL A 50 2.34 -8.42 -7.78
C VAL A 50 1.26 -9.38 -8.29
N LYS A 51 0.12 -8.83 -8.73
CA LYS A 51 -0.98 -9.59 -9.31
C LYS A 51 -1.82 -8.71 -10.23
N ASP A 52 -1.96 -9.10 -11.50
CA ASP A 52 -2.82 -8.41 -12.48
C ASP A 52 -2.55 -6.90 -12.57
N SER A 53 -1.29 -6.48 -12.65
CA SER A 53 -0.84 -5.07 -12.61
C SER A 53 -1.16 -4.32 -11.31
N MET A 54 -1.50 -5.03 -10.25
CA MET A 54 -1.79 -4.51 -8.91
C MET A 54 -0.83 -5.08 -7.88
N VAL A 55 -0.85 -4.48 -6.70
CA VAL A 55 -0.27 -5.04 -5.47
C VAL A 55 -1.38 -5.68 -4.66
N HIS A 56 -1.14 -6.89 -4.17
CA HIS A 56 -2.15 -7.69 -3.48
C HIS A 56 -1.57 -8.41 -2.27
N ILE A 57 -2.33 -8.44 -1.18
CA ILE A 57 -2.06 -9.28 -0.02
C ILE A 57 -3.37 -9.70 0.66
N LYS A 58 -3.41 -10.90 1.23
CA LYS A 58 -4.34 -11.29 2.27
C LYS A 58 -3.71 -11.03 3.62
N TYR A 59 -4.41 -10.33 4.49
CA TYR A 59 -3.87 -9.89 5.77
C TYR A 59 -4.91 -9.97 6.89
N THR A 60 -4.45 -10.41 8.06
CA THR A 60 -5.24 -10.45 9.30
C THR A 60 -4.65 -9.44 10.27
N TYR A 61 -5.46 -8.47 10.69
CA TYR A 61 -5.05 -7.46 11.67
C TYR A 61 -5.13 -8.04 13.08
N GLU A 62 -4.00 -8.08 13.78
CA GLU A 62 -3.92 -8.53 15.16
C GLU A 62 -4.67 -7.58 16.12
N GLU A 63 -5.12 -8.09 17.28
CA GLU A 63 -5.83 -7.33 18.33
C GLU A 63 -5.06 -6.06 18.76
N ARG A 64 -3.72 -6.07 18.74
CA ARG A 64 -2.89 -4.90 19.09
C ARG A 64 -3.09 -3.68 18.16
N PHE A 65 -3.72 -3.88 17.03
CA PHE A 65 -4.07 -2.82 16.08
C PHE A 65 -5.49 -2.28 16.27
N ALA A 66 -6.19 -2.69 17.33
CA ALA A 66 -7.53 -2.21 17.63
C ALA A 66 -7.54 -0.72 18.00
N GLY A 67 -8.51 0.02 17.47
CA GLY A 67 -8.81 1.41 17.85
C GLY A 67 -10.08 1.54 18.70
N GLY A 68 -10.90 0.51 18.69
CA GLY A 68 -12.12 0.34 19.48
C GLY A 68 -12.35 -1.15 19.72
N PRO A 69 -13.37 -1.53 20.51
CA PRO A 69 -13.60 -2.93 20.82
C PRO A 69 -13.76 -3.80 19.57
N GLY A 70 -12.77 -4.68 19.32
CA GLY A 70 -12.78 -5.63 18.21
C GLY A 70 -12.66 -5.04 16.81
N LEU A 71 -12.32 -3.75 16.67
CA LEU A 71 -12.22 -3.08 15.37
C LEU A 71 -10.83 -2.48 15.17
N VAL A 72 -10.28 -2.65 13.96
CA VAL A 72 -8.99 -2.07 13.56
C VAL A 72 -9.05 -0.54 13.61
N HIS A 73 -8.01 0.08 14.16
CA HIS A 73 -7.89 1.54 14.18
C HIS A 73 -7.79 2.11 12.76
N GLY A 74 -8.58 3.17 12.48
CA GLY A 74 -8.60 3.80 11.14
C GLY A 74 -7.23 4.26 10.65
N GLY A 75 -6.38 4.78 11.54
CA GLY A 75 -5.00 5.15 11.21
C GLY A 75 -4.12 3.96 10.80
N ILE A 76 -4.35 2.76 11.36
CA ILE A 76 -3.66 1.52 10.96
C ILE A 76 -4.09 1.11 9.56
N LEU A 77 -5.39 1.18 9.26
CA LEU A 77 -5.91 0.92 7.90
C LEU A 77 -5.32 1.91 6.89
N ALA A 78 -5.26 3.20 7.24
CA ALA A 78 -4.66 4.23 6.39
C ALA A 78 -3.17 3.97 6.14
N ALA A 79 -2.40 3.59 7.18
CA ALA A 79 -0.98 3.26 7.04
C ALA A 79 -0.76 2.04 6.12
N ALA A 80 -1.55 0.99 6.26
CA ALA A 80 -1.48 -0.19 5.39
C ALA A 80 -1.76 0.17 3.93
N ILE A 81 -2.79 0.97 3.67
CA ILE A 81 -3.18 1.41 2.34
C ILE A 81 -2.13 2.32 1.71
N ASP A 82 -1.57 3.25 2.49
CA ASP A 82 -0.52 4.16 2.02
C ASP A 82 0.72 3.39 1.54
N ASP A 83 1.18 2.45 2.33
CA ASP A 83 2.34 1.60 2.00
C ASP A 83 2.07 0.73 0.75
N LEU A 84 0.86 0.12 0.65
CA LEU A 84 0.49 -0.65 -0.54
C LEU A 84 0.45 0.22 -1.81
N MET A 85 -0.10 1.42 -1.74
CA MET A 85 -0.13 2.34 -2.87
C MET A 85 1.29 2.81 -3.26
N GLY A 86 2.18 2.98 -2.28
CA GLY A 86 3.61 3.17 -2.52
C GLY A 86 4.23 2.02 -3.31
N TYR A 87 3.96 0.76 -2.94
CA TYR A 87 4.39 -0.40 -3.73
C TYR A 87 3.80 -0.41 -5.15
N ALA A 88 2.54 0.03 -5.31
CA ALA A 88 1.94 0.14 -6.64
C ALA A 88 2.71 1.12 -7.55
N THR A 89 3.27 2.20 -7.01
CA THR A 89 4.14 3.09 -7.81
C THR A 89 5.46 2.41 -8.19
N VAL A 90 6.03 1.60 -7.29
CA VAL A 90 7.30 0.89 -7.51
C VAL A 90 7.20 -0.11 -8.67
N ILE A 91 6.10 -0.88 -8.76
CA ILE A 91 5.93 -1.84 -9.87
C ILE A 91 5.74 -1.15 -11.23
N HIS A 92 5.44 0.15 -11.23
CA HIS A 92 5.41 1.02 -12.42
C HIS A 92 6.73 1.79 -12.64
N ASN A 93 7.83 1.37 -12.00
CA ASN A 93 9.16 1.97 -12.08
C ASN A 93 9.25 3.41 -11.51
N HIS A 94 8.33 3.80 -10.61
CA HIS A 94 8.33 5.10 -9.95
C HIS A 94 8.59 4.95 -8.44
N MET A 95 9.65 5.60 -7.96
CA MET A 95 9.91 5.73 -6.52
C MET A 95 9.33 7.06 -6.05
N CYS A 96 8.30 7.01 -5.21
CA CYS A 96 7.51 8.17 -4.86
C CYS A 96 7.38 8.38 -3.35
N VAL A 97 6.96 9.60 -2.99
CA VAL A 97 6.45 9.92 -1.65
C VAL A 97 4.99 10.33 -1.74
N THR A 98 4.23 10.05 -0.70
CA THR A 98 2.83 10.41 -0.58
C THR A 98 2.68 11.92 -0.44
N ALA A 99 1.94 12.55 -1.36
CA ALA A 99 1.62 13.98 -1.33
C ALA A 99 0.20 14.23 -0.79
N ASN A 100 -0.72 13.33 -1.09
CA ASN A 100 -2.09 13.38 -0.61
C ASN A 100 -2.65 11.97 -0.48
N LEU A 101 -3.40 11.72 0.58
CA LEU A 101 -4.11 10.47 0.81
C LEU A 101 -5.55 10.78 1.24
N SER A 102 -6.51 10.20 0.56
CA SER A 102 -7.94 10.27 0.91
C SER A 102 -8.47 8.87 1.19
N VAL A 103 -9.04 8.65 2.38
CA VAL A 103 -9.54 7.35 2.81
C VAL A 103 -11.02 7.44 3.16
N ASN A 104 -11.82 6.54 2.60
CA ASN A 104 -13.24 6.40 2.88
C ASN A 104 -13.49 5.09 3.62
N TYR A 105 -13.87 5.17 4.88
CA TYR A 105 -14.24 4.04 5.72
C TYR A 105 -15.73 3.71 5.52
N ILE A 106 -16.01 2.68 4.73
CA ILE A 106 -17.37 2.33 4.30
C ILE A 106 -18.03 1.39 5.30
N SER A 107 -17.23 0.45 5.84
CA SER A 107 -17.69 -0.57 6.77
C SER A 107 -16.61 -0.89 7.79
N PRO A 108 -16.95 -1.27 9.03
CA PRO A 108 -15.97 -1.69 10.02
C PRO A 108 -15.09 -2.82 9.52
N VAL A 109 -13.83 -2.83 9.97
CA VAL A 109 -12.84 -3.89 9.74
C VAL A 109 -12.56 -4.53 11.10
N PRO A 110 -13.11 -5.73 11.41
CA PRO A 110 -12.81 -6.45 12.63
C PRO A 110 -11.33 -6.89 12.70
N VAL A 111 -10.78 -6.94 13.92
CA VAL A 111 -9.49 -7.62 14.16
C VAL A 111 -9.66 -9.12 14.09
N GLU A 112 -8.57 -9.85 13.89
CA GLU A 112 -8.53 -11.33 13.83
C GLU A 112 -9.36 -11.95 12.67
N GLU A 113 -9.79 -11.12 11.71
CA GLU A 113 -10.41 -11.58 10.46
C GLU A 113 -9.48 -11.30 9.26
N GLU A 114 -9.54 -12.18 8.23
CA GLU A 114 -8.74 -12.03 7.01
C GLU A 114 -9.41 -11.08 6.01
N PHE A 115 -8.64 -10.14 5.49
CA PHE A 115 -9.04 -9.21 4.44
C PHE A 115 -8.10 -9.29 3.24
N GLU A 116 -8.62 -9.02 2.06
CA GLU A 116 -7.81 -8.74 0.88
C GLU A 116 -7.56 -7.23 0.78
N LEU A 117 -6.28 -6.86 0.66
CA LEU A 117 -5.82 -5.51 0.44
C LEU A 117 -5.26 -5.43 -0.98
N LEU A 118 -5.74 -4.49 -1.77
CA LEU A 118 -5.30 -4.26 -3.15
C LEU A 118 -4.98 -2.79 -3.36
N ALA A 119 -3.93 -2.52 -4.13
CA ALA A 119 -3.60 -1.16 -4.58
C ALA A 119 -3.10 -1.19 -6.03
N TRP A 120 -3.39 -0.13 -6.78
CA TRP A 120 -3.02 -0.01 -8.19
C TRP A 120 -2.80 1.45 -8.58
N VAL A 121 -2.07 1.64 -9.67
CA VAL A 121 -1.92 2.94 -10.33
C VAL A 121 -3.08 3.13 -11.30
N THR A 122 -3.66 4.33 -11.29
CA THR A 122 -4.72 4.73 -12.23
C THR A 122 -4.18 5.64 -13.32
N LYS A 123 -3.20 6.48 -13.01
CA LYS A 123 -2.63 7.46 -13.95
C LYS A 123 -1.21 7.85 -13.57
N ILE A 124 -0.39 8.05 -14.60
CA ILE A 124 0.94 8.67 -14.49
C ILE A 124 0.93 9.94 -15.35
N ASP A 125 1.36 11.07 -14.77
CA ASP A 125 1.45 12.37 -15.42
C ASP A 125 2.77 13.06 -15.02
N GLY A 126 3.82 12.80 -15.77
CA GLY A 126 5.18 13.20 -15.43
C GLY A 126 5.58 12.61 -14.07
N LYS A 127 5.88 13.48 -13.10
CA LYS A 127 6.27 13.07 -11.74
C LYS A 127 5.08 12.75 -10.81
N LYS A 128 3.86 12.85 -11.29
CA LYS A 128 2.64 12.62 -10.51
C LYS A 128 2.09 11.25 -10.81
N VAL A 129 1.94 10.43 -9.79
CA VAL A 129 1.35 9.10 -9.87
C VAL A 129 0.07 9.07 -9.03
N SER A 130 -1.05 8.84 -9.68
CA SER A 130 -2.35 8.65 -9.01
C SER A 130 -2.58 7.18 -8.75
N THR A 131 -2.99 6.85 -7.54
CA THR A 131 -3.22 5.47 -7.09
C THR A 131 -4.57 5.33 -6.42
N GLU A 132 -5.09 4.12 -6.43
CA GLU A 132 -6.29 3.72 -5.70
C GLU A 132 -6.02 2.43 -4.93
N SER A 133 -6.79 2.21 -3.87
CA SER A 133 -6.69 1.02 -3.04
C SER A 133 -8.03 0.65 -2.41
N ILE A 134 -8.21 -0.64 -2.11
CA ILE A 134 -9.35 -1.16 -1.36
C ILE A 134 -8.91 -2.15 -0.29
N ILE A 135 -9.71 -2.22 0.77
CA ILE A 135 -9.73 -3.34 1.72
C ILE A 135 -11.10 -4.01 1.59
N LYS A 136 -11.11 -5.30 1.33
CA LYS A 136 -12.36 -6.07 1.16
C LYS A 136 -12.30 -7.43 1.85
N SER A 137 -13.47 -7.97 2.18
CA SER A 137 -13.69 -9.38 2.49
C SER A 137 -14.77 -9.93 1.55
N ASP A 138 -14.49 -11.04 0.89
CA ASP A 138 -15.34 -11.55 -0.19
C ASP A 138 -15.67 -10.46 -1.23
N ASP A 139 -16.95 -10.20 -1.47
CA ASP A 139 -17.43 -9.15 -2.39
C ASP A 139 -17.69 -7.80 -1.70
N LYS A 140 -17.52 -7.71 -0.37
CA LYS A 140 -17.79 -6.50 0.40
C LYS A 140 -16.55 -5.63 0.53
N ILE A 141 -16.65 -4.37 0.08
CA ILE A 141 -15.63 -3.35 0.29
C ILE A 141 -15.84 -2.70 1.66
N HIS A 142 -14.79 -2.65 2.46
CA HIS A 142 -14.75 -2.02 3.77
C HIS A 142 -14.10 -0.65 3.75
N VAL A 143 -13.07 -0.49 2.93
CA VAL A 143 -12.33 0.77 2.78
C VAL A 143 -12.02 0.98 1.31
N GLU A 144 -12.17 2.22 0.84
CA GLU A 144 -11.67 2.71 -0.44
C GLU A 144 -10.72 3.88 -0.19
N ALA A 145 -9.67 3.99 -0.97
CA ALA A 145 -8.74 5.10 -0.88
C ALA A 145 -8.22 5.53 -2.26
N SER A 146 -7.88 6.80 -2.37
CA SER A 146 -7.15 7.36 -3.49
C SER A 146 -6.00 8.22 -2.97
N ALA A 147 -4.89 8.25 -3.71
CA ALA A 147 -3.74 9.05 -3.35
C ALA A 147 -3.05 9.67 -4.57
N LEU A 148 -2.38 10.78 -4.30
CA LEU A 148 -1.41 11.39 -5.19
C LEU A 148 -0.01 11.15 -4.61
N PHE A 149 0.83 10.52 -5.40
CA PHE A 149 2.24 10.33 -5.13
C PHE A 149 3.07 11.24 -6.02
N LEU A 150 4.21 11.70 -5.51
CA LEU A 150 5.18 12.49 -6.26
C LEU A 150 6.49 11.74 -6.35
N GLU A 151 6.95 11.54 -7.58
CA GLU A 151 8.25 10.92 -7.82
C GLU A 151 9.38 11.80 -7.30
N ILE A 152 10.27 11.20 -6.54
CA ILE A 152 11.47 11.82 -6.01
C ILE A 152 12.59 11.54 -7.01
N LEU A 153 12.92 12.51 -7.86
CA LEU A 153 14.05 12.40 -8.77
C LEU A 153 15.38 12.75 -8.09
N ASP A 154 16.41 12.00 -8.47
CA ASP A 154 17.85 12.28 -8.41
C ASP A 154 18.56 12.30 -7.06
N ASN A 155 17.89 12.38 -5.90
CA ASN A 155 18.58 12.41 -4.61
C ASN A 155 17.91 11.50 -3.54
N VAL A 156 17.18 10.48 -3.97
CA VAL A 156 16.60 9.50 -3.02
C VAL A 156 17.69 8.88 -2.15
N GLN A 157 18.89 8.63 -2.70
CA GLN A 157 20.04 8.17 -1.92
C GLN A 157 20.57 9.22 -0.92
N GLU A 158 20.32 10.52 -1.13
CA GLU A 158 20.66 11.58 -0.17
C GLU A 158 19.57 11.82 0.87
N ILE A 159 18.31 11.69 0.47
CA ILE A 159 17.16 11.83 1.39
C ILE A 159 17.04 10.56 2.27
N PHE A 160 17.30 9.39 1.69
CA PHE A 160 17.38 8.11 2.41
C PHE A 160 18.81 7.71 2.77
N LYS A 161 19.73 8.63 2.90
CA LYS A 161 20.92 8.47 3.76
C LYS A 161 20.46 8.36 5.23
N VAL A 162 19.46 7.56 5.43
CA VAL A 162 19.24 6.94 6.73
C VAL A 162 20.49 6.12 6.97
N ASP A 163 21.23 6.56 7.95
CA ASP A 163 22.45 6.01 8.48
C ASP A 163 22.46 4.47 8.33
N LYS A 164 23.41 3.92 7.54
CA LYS A 164 23.62 2.47 7.43
C LYS A 164 23.92 1.81 8.77
N ASN A 165 23.96 2.59 9.86
CA ASN A 165 24.24 2.19 11.24
C ASN A 165 23.02 2.25 12.15
N TYR A 166 21.79 2.39 11.64
CA TYR A 166 20.62 2.22 12.48
C TYR A 166 20.46 0.73 12.83
N PRO A 167 20.49 0.37 14.14
CA PRO A 167 20.49 -1.02 14.59
C PRO A 167 19.24 -1.78 14.20
#